data_b24764455318d682779606a005869f31
#
_entry.id   b24764455318d682779606a005869f31
#
_cell.length_a   1.000
_cell.length_b   1.000
_cell.length_c   1.000
_cell.angle_alpha   90.00
_cell.angle_beta   90.00
_cell.angle_gamma   90.00
#
_symmetry.space_group_name_H-M   'P 1'
#
loop_
_entity.id
_entity.type
_entity.pdbx_description
1 polymer ?
#
loop_
_entity_poly.entity_id
_entity_poly.type
_entity_poly.pdbx_seq_one_letter_code
_entity_poly.pdbx_strand_id
1 'polypeptide(L)'
;MILLLAVPFFNSCKGDDTVELIGNWVELSDFDGIPRTDAVGFSIGNKGYIGTGYDGDVRHTDFWEXDVTRNSWTQKADFPGIARADAVGFGTDTKGYIGTGYDGKNRLKDFYEYDPASNKWTXKADFGGSARRGAVAMVINNXGYVGTGDSVLYFKDFWEYDPSADVWTKKASIGGSKRYKAGCFVISGKGYVAGGIDNGEYLTDIWVYDPATDSWTKKRDIADTSDETYDDKYSTIKGTGKVGFTVNGKGYLATGGQTTGVETWEYDPGTDLWKEKSNFEGTIRTDAVGFAIGSRGYLTTGKSSSYYFDDIWAFDPDATFDAND
;
A
#
# COMPACT_ATOMS: atom_id res chain seq x y z
N MET A 1 5.93 -16.61 -76.70
CA MET A 1 6.05 -17.43 -75.49
C MET A 1 6.48 -16.50 -74.35
N ILE A 2 5.51 -16.06 -73.55
CA ILE A 2 5.70 -15.08 -72.48
C ILE A 2 5.91 -15.85 -71.19
N LEU A 3 7.09 -15.68 -70.57
CA LEU A 3 7.43 -16.32 -69.33
C LEU A 3 6.93 -15.45 -68.18
N LEU A 4 5.90 -15.92 -67.45
CA LEU A 4 5.45 -15.23 -66.23
C LEU A 4 6.33 -15.70 -65.07
N LEU A 5 7.08 -14.80 -64.50
CA LEU A 5 7.82 -15.00 -63.23
C LEU A 5 6.86 -14.76 -62.07
N ALA A 6 6.60 -15.82 -61.35
CA ALA A 6 5.85 -15.72 -60.09
C ALA A 6 6.80 -15.29 -58.96
N VAL A 7 6.50 -14.15 -58.32
CA VAL A 7 7.25 -13.67 -57.17
C VAL A 7 6.54 -14.22 -55.92
N PRO A 8 7.24 -14.94 -55.05
CA PRO A 8 6.62 -15.42 -53.81
C PRO A 8 6.46 -14.24 -52.82
N PHE A 9 5.24 -14.03 -52.42
CA PHE A 9 4.96 -13.12 -51.28
C PHE A 9 5.29 -13.83 -49.99
N PHE A 10 6.34 -13.37 -49.34
CA PHE A 10 6.61 -13.81 -47.97
C PHE A 10 5.70 -12.95 -47.03
N ASN A 11 4.65 -13.59 -46.55
CA ASN A 11 3.89 -13.03 -45.41
C ASN A 11 4.78 -13.22 -44.18
N SER A 12 5.42 -12.14 -43.78
CA SER A 12 6.04 -12.06 -42.47
C SER A 12 4.91 -11.95 -41.45
N CYS A 13 4.55 -13.06 -40.83
CA CYS A 13 3.81 -13.01 -39.59
C CYS A 13 4.74 -12.40 -38.56
N LYS A 14 4.53 -11.10 -38.28
CA LYS A 14 5.04 -10.54 -37.04
C LYS A 14 4.24 -11.23 -35.95
N GLY A 15 4.87 -12.16 -35.27
CA GLY A 15 4.34 -12.68 -34.03
C GLY A 15 4.17 -11.50 -33.08
N ASP A 16 2.98 -11.31 -32.61
CA ASP A 16 2.71 -10.34 -31.56
C ASP A 16 3.40 -10.93 -30.32
N ASP A 17 4.57 -10.41 -29.99
CA ASP A 17 5.29 -10.77 -28.76
C ASP A 17 4.58 -10.10 -27.59
N THR A 18 3.31 -10.47 -27.35
CA THR A 18 2.59 -10.08 -26.15
C THR A 18 3.15 -10.89 -24.99
N VAL A 19 3.95 -10.25 -24.15
CA VAL A 19 4.44 -10.86 -22.91
C VAL A 19 3.21 -11.06 -22.01
N GLU A 20 2.92 -12.32 -21.70
CA GLU A 20 1.84 -12.66 -20.80
C GLU A 20 2.25 -12.28 -19.37
N LEU A 21 1.48 -11.38 -18.75
CA LEU A 21 1.74 -10.97 -17.37
C LEU A 21 1.29 -12.07 -16.41
N ILE A 22 2.06 -12.26 -15.34
CA ILE A 22 1.79 -13.26 -14.30
C ILE A 22 1.19 -12.55 -13.08
N GLY A 23 0.35 -13.29 -12.37
CA GLY A 23 -0.37 -12.82 -11.21
C GLY A 23 -1.87 -12.93 -11.43
N ASN A 24 -2.61 -13.22 -10.38
CA ASN A 24 -4.06 -13.39 -10.49
C ASN A 24 -4.74 -12.73 -9.31
N TRP A 25 -5.75 -11.91 -9.60
CA TRP A 25 -6.60 -11.28 -8.60
C TRP A 25 -7.92 -12.05 -8.53
N VAL A 26 -8.35 -12.41 -7.33
CA VAL A 26 -9.59 -13.18 -7.12
C VAL A 26 -10.49 -12.37 -6.18
N GLU A 27 -11.73 -12.13 -6.60
CA GLU A 27 -12.69 -11.42 -5.77
C GLU A 27 -13.17 -12.33 -4.64
N LEU A 28 -13.24 -11.79 -3.43
CA LEU A 28 -13.74 -12.48 -2.24
C LEU A 28 -15.07 -11.83 -1.81
N SER A 29 -15.62 -12.26 -0.68
CA SER A 29 -16.88 -11.69 -0.16
C SER A 29 -16.69 -10.24 0.23
N ASP A 30 -17.56 -9.39 -0.22
CA ASP A 30 -17.52 -7.95 0.04
C ASP A 30 -17.37 -7.66 1.53
N PHE A 31 -16.69 -6.57 1.83
CA PHE A 31 -16.56 -6.01 3.15
C PHE A 31 -17.95 -5.66 3.71
N ASP A 32 -18.27 -6.15 4.89
CA ASP A 32 -19.61 -6.00 5.47
C ASP A 32 -19.89 -4.58 6.00
N GLY A 33 -18.88 -3.71 6.04
CA GLY A 33 -19.07 -2.34 6.48
C GLY A 33 -19.45 -1.42 5.32
N ILE A 34 -19.57 -0.13 5.62
CA ILE A 34 -19.93 0.87 4.60
C ILE A 34 -18.75 1.07 3.64
N PRO A 35 -18.99 1.14 2.31
CA PRO A 35 -17.93 1.44 1.34
C PRO A 35 -17.21 2.74 1.69
N ARG A 36 -15.88 2.76 1.57
CA ARG A 36 -15.08 3.87 2.09
C ARG A 36 -13.72 3.98 1.43
N THR A 37 -13.10 5.14 1.62
CA THR A 37 -11.72 5.43 1.20
C THR A 37 -10.88 5.86 2.41
N ASP A 38 -9.58 5.83 2.27
CA ASP A 38 -8.64 6.35 3.28
C ASP A 38 -8.83 5.71 4.66
N ALA A 39 -9.23 4.44 4.66
CA ALA A 39 -9.29 3.61 5.86
C ALA A 39 -7.88 3.18 6.26
N VAL A 40 -7.73 2.52 7.39
CA VAL A 40 -6.53 1.75 7.70
C VAL A 40 -6.76 0.28 7.39
N GLY A 41 -5.68 -0.41 7.01
CA GLY A 41 -5.73 -1.86 6.79
C GLY A 41 -4.40 -2.48 7.20
N PHE A 42 -4.45 -3.61 7.88
CA PHE A 42 -3.26 -4.34 8.31
C PHE A 42 -3.63 -5.78 8.67
N SER A 43 -2.62 -6.61 8.88
CA SER A 43 -2.83 -7.98 9.35
C SER A 43 -2.28 -8.16 10.77
N ILE A 44 -2.88 -9.06 11.53
CA ILE A 44 -2.35 -9.59 12.80
C ILE A 44 -2.49 -11.12 12.68
N GLY A 45 -1.36 -11.82 12.68
CA GLY A 45 -1.36 -13.24 12.43
C GLY A 45 -1.97 -13.56 11.07
N ASN A 46 -2.99 -14.40 11.06
CA ASN A 46 -3.64 -14.82 9.80
C ASN A 46 -4.98 -14.11 9.55
N LYS A 47 -5.19 -12.96 10.18
CA LYS A 47 -6.43 -12.18 10.00
C LYS A 47 -6.08 -10.79 9.43
N GLY A 48 -6.97 -10.27 8.57
CA GLY A 48 -6.90 -8.90 8.11
C GLY A 48 -7.82 -8.01 8.94
N TYR A 49 -7.47 -6.75 9.04
CA TYR A 49 -8.26 -5.77 9.82
C TYR A 49 -8.39 -4.49 9.03
N ILE A 50 -9.60 -3.89 9.08
CA ILE A 50 -9.91 -2.62 8.41
C ILE A 50 -10.71 -1.76 9.39
N GLY A 51 -10.42 -0.47 9.40
CA GLY A 51 -11.19 0.46 10.22
C GLY A 51 -11.02 1.90 9.80
N THR A 52 -11.80 2.76 10.41
CA THR A 52 -11.79 4.18 10.13
C THR A 52 -12.12 4.47 8.66
N GLY A 53 -11.69 5.64 8.13
CA GLY A 53 -11.94 5.97 6.73
C GLY A 53 -13.14 6.91 6.54
N TYR A 54 -13.43 7.21 5.28
CA TYR A 54 -14.39 8.24 4.86
C TYR A 54 -15.28 7.70 3.74
N ASP A 55 -16.59 7.95 3.83
CA ASP A 55 -17.54 7.41 2.84
C ASP A 55 -18.10 8.46 1.88
N GLY A 56 -17.56 9.70 1.94
CA GLY A 56 -18.05 10.81 1.15
C GLY A 56 -18.92 11.77 1.92
N ASP A 57 -19.36 11.34 3.11
CA ASP A 57 -20.23 12.15 3.99
C ASP A 57 -19.64 12.21 5.40
N VAL A 58 -19.37 11.05 6.00
CA VAL A 58 -18.84 10.97 7.37
C VAL A 58 -17.59 10.11 7.45
N ARG A 59 -16.83 10.32 8.50
CA ARG A 59 -15.70 9.47 8.87
C ARG A 59 -16.18 8.44 9.89
N HIS A 60 -15.51 7.30 9.92
CA HIS A 60 -15.97 6.12 10.66
C HIS A 60 -15.04 5.74 11.80
N THR A 61 -15.60 5.01 12.79
CA THR A 61 -14.83 4.40 13.87
C THR A 61 -15.00 2.88 13.91
N ASP A 62 -15.86 2.31 13.08
CA ASP A 62 -16.06 0.87 13.07
C ASP A 62 -14.78 0.15 12.69
N PHE A 63 -14.65 -1.09 13.17
CA PHE A 63 -13.45 -1.89 13.00
C PHE A 63 -13.87 -3.33 12.71
N TRP A 64 -13.20 -3.96 11.72
CA TRP A 64 -13.65 -5.22 11.15
C TRP A 64 -12.47 -6.18 10.96
N GLU A 65 -12.75 -7.46 11.08
CA GLU A 65 -11.79 -8.55 10.93
C GLU A 65 -12.18 -9.47 9.77
N UNK A 66 -11.31 -9.86 8.75
CA UNK A 66 -11.42 -10.59 7.77
C UNK A 66 -10.84 -11.72 8.08
N ASP A 67 -11.52 -12.82 8.09
CA ASP A 67 -10.97 -14.18 8.09
C ASP A 67 -10.84 -14.65 6.64
N VAL A 68 -9.62 -14.62 6.10
CA VAL A 68 -9.40 -14.91 4.68
C VAL A 68 -9.60 -16.39 4.37
N THR A 69 -9.48 -17.27 5.36
CA THR A 69 -9.73 -18.71 5.18
C THR A 69 -11.22 -19.00 5.04
N ARG A 70 -12.03 -18.33 5.84
CA ARG A 70 -13.49 -18.48 5.83
C ARG A 70 -14.18 -17.53 4.85
N ASN A 71 -13.43 -16.58 4.31
CA ASN A 71 -13.95 -15.54 3.43
C ASN A 71 -15.14 -14.83 4.08
N SER A 72 -14.94 -14.37 5.32
CA SER A 72 -16.01 -13.75 6.11
C SER A 72 -15.50 -12.62 6.97
N TRP A 73 -16.37 -11.64 7.21
CA TRP A 73 -16.09 -10.45 7.99
C TRP A 73 -16.80 -10.52 9.34
N THR A 74 -16.16 -9.99 10.37
CA THR A 74 -16.72 -9.89 11.72
C THR A 74 -16.44 -8.49 12.26
N GLN A 75 -17.47 -7.79 12.71
CA GLN A 75 -17.29 -6.48 13.33
C GLN A 75 -16.68 -6.70 14.72
N LYS A 76 -15.67 -5.91 15.03
CA LYS A 76 -14.96 -5.93 16.30
C LYS A 76 -15.28 -4.64 17.08
N ALA A 77 -14.67 -4.47 18.25
CA ALA A 77 -14.85 -3.26 19.05
C ALA A 77 -14.46 -2.01 18.24
N ASP A 78 -15.32 -1.03 18.23
CA ASP A 78 -15.08 0.23 17.51
C ASP A 78 -13.81 0.90 17.99
N PHE A 79 -13.08 1.52 17.07
CA PHE A 79 -11.93 2.36 17.38
C PHE A 79 -12.37 3.48 18.32
N PRO A 80 -11.72 3.65 19.49
CA PRO A 80 -12.24 4.59 20.51
C PRO A 80 -11.87 6.06 20.29
N GLY A 81 -11.00 6.35 19.33
CA GLY A 81 -10.62 7.72 19.03
C GLY A 81 -11.67 8.43 18.19
N ILE A 82 -11.41 9.69 17.87
CA ILE A 82 -12.28 10.49 17.00
C ILE A 82 -12.31 9.81 15.61
N ALA A 83 -13.49 9.75 14.98
CA ALA A 83 -13.68 9.24 13.62
C ALA A 83 -12.74 9.99 12.65
N ARG A 84 -12.06 9.26 11.81
CA ARG A 84 -10.95 9.82 11.02
C ARG A 84 -10.71 9.06 9.71
N ALA A 85 -10.01 9.75 8.82
CA ALA A 85 -9.49 9.18 7.58
C ALA A 85 -7.99 9.48 7.49
N ASP A 86 -7.29 8.85 6.56
CA ASP A 86 -5.85 9.10 6.33
C ASP A 86 -4.99 8.86 7.58
N ALA A 87 -5.44 8.01 8.48
CA ALA A 87 -4.68 7.58 9.65
C ALA A 87 -3.60 6.58 9.23
N VAL A 88 -2.67 6.30 10.13
CA VAL A 88 -1.80 5.13 9.97
C VAL A 88 -2.40 3.96 10.73
N GLY A 89 -2.18 2.76 10.20
CA GLY A 89 -2.50 1.52 10.89
C GLY A 89 -1.45 0.47 10.58
N PHE A 90 -1.10 -0.33 11.57
CA PHE A 90 -0.15 -1.42 11.36
C PHE A 90 -0.39 -2.53 12.39
N GLY A 91 0.00 -3.74 12.01
CA GLY A 91 -0.10 -4.90 12.90
C GLY A 91 1.26 -5.51 13.18
N THR A 92 1.50 -5.80 14.46
CA THR A 92 2.63 -6.66 14.88
C THR A 92 2.14 -8.11 14.85
N ASP A 93 2.94 -9.02 15.36
CA ASP A 93 2.55 -10.43 15.43
C ASP A 93 1.27 -10.62 16.24
N THR A 94 1.01 -9.78 17.24
CA THR A 94 -0.06 -10.02 18.22
C THR A 94 -1.01 -8.84 18.43
N LYS A 95 -0.67 -7.63 17.98
CA LYS A 95 -1.45 -6.43 18.28
C LYS A 95 -1.60 -5.56 17.03
N GLY A 96 -2.67 -4.78 16.98
CA GLY A 96 -2.87 -3.77 15.96
C GLY A 96 -2.77 -2.38 16.53
N TYR A 97 -2.43 -1.41 15.69
CA TYR A 97 -2.26 -0.01 16.12
C TYR A 97 -2.89 0.92 15.10
N ILE A 98 -3.56 1.96 15.57
CA ILE A 98 -4.12 3.03 14.73
C ILE A 98 -3.81 4.37 15.39
N GLY A 99 -3.37 5.34 14.59
CA GLY A 99 -3.12 6.69 15.07
C GLY A 99 -3.00 7.69 13.97
N THR A 100 -2.78 8.94 14.34
CA THR A 100 -2.69 10.07 13.41
C THR A 100 -3.99 10.23 12.60
N GLY A 101 -3.91 10.88 11.43
CA GLY A 101 -5.08 11.01 10.55
C GLY A 101 -5.74 12.39 10.63
N TYR A 102 -6.94 12.45 10.08
CA TYR A 102 -7.66 13.71 9.86
C TYR A 102 -9.15 13.50 10.17
N ASP A 103 -9.71 14.37 11.02
CA ASP A 103 -11.11 14.24 11.46
C ASP A 103 -12.08 15.09 10.63
N GLY A 104 -11.59 15.78 9.60
CA GLY A 104 -12.36 16.70 8.78
C GLY A 104 -12.04 18.15 9.10
N LYS A 105 -11.34 18.41 10.20
CA LYS A 105 -10.94 19.74 10.62
C LYS A 105 -9.48 19.78 11.09
N ASN A 106 -9.07 18.79 11.90
CA ASN A 106 -7.76 18.75 12.55
C ASN A 106 -6.97 17.52 12.13
N ARG A 107 -5.66 17.68 11.98
CA ARG A 107 -4.74 16.53 11.94
C ARG A 107 -4.58 16.04 13.38
N LEU A 108 -4.38 14.75 13.53
CA LEU A 108 -4.40 14.06 14.83
C LEU A 108 -3.05 13.39 15.09
N LYS A 109 -2.76 13.11 16.36
CA LYS A 109 -1.55 12.36 16.73
C LYS A 109 -1.79 11.36 17.87
N ASP A 110 -3.03 11.23 18.33
CA ASP A 110 -3.39 10.22 19.32
C ASP A 110 -3.17 8.82 18.72
N PHE A 111 -2.95 7.82 19.57
CA PHE A 111 -2.50 6.52 19.15
C PHE A 111 -3.06 5.45 20.08
N TYR A 112 -3.51 4.35 19.49
CA TYR A 112 -4.25 3.31 20.20
C TYR A 112 -3.77 1.93 19.78
N GLU A 113 -3.81 1.00 20.74
CA GLU A 113 -3.48 -0.41 20.56
C GLU A 113 -4.74 -1.25 20.60
N TYR A 114 -4.88 -2.19 19.67
CA TYR A 114 -5.93 -3.19 19.63
C TYR A 114 -5.40 -4.55 20.00
N ASP A 115 -6.07 -5.21 20.94
CA ASP A 115 -5.76 -6.59 21.36
C ASP A 115 -6.83 -7.53 20.81
N PRO A 116 -6.52 -8.33 19.79
CA PRO A 116 -7.53 -9.26 19.23
C PRO A 116 -7.95 -10.37 20.20
N ALA A 117 -7.09 -10.73 21.15
CA ALA A 117 -7.43 -11.79 22.13
C ALA A 117 -8.57 -11.36 23.06
N SER A 118 -8.61 -10.08 23.42
CA SER A 118 -9.64 -9.54 24.33
C SER A 118 -10.67 -8.69 23.58
N ASN A 119 -10.45 -8.38 22.29
CA ASN A 119 -11.28 -7.46 21.51
C ASN A 119 -11.40 -6.11 22.19
N LYS A 120 -10.26 -5.54 22.61
CA LYS A 120 -10.23 -4.26 23.35
C LYS A 120 -9.16 -3.33 22.81
N TRP A 121 -9.45 -2.04 22.91
CA TRP A 121 -8.55 -0.95 22.58
C TRP A 121 -7.99 -0.31 23.84
N THR A 122 -6.76 0.17 23.77
CA THR A 122 -6.08 0.86 24.87
C THR A 122 -5.31 2.07 24.34
N UNK A 123 -5.23 3.29 24.65
CA UNK A 123 -4.55 4.37 24.40
C UNK A 123 -3.24 4.09 24.71
N LYS A 124 -2.52 4.61 24.03
CA LYS A 124 -1.05 4.54 24.12
C LYS A 124 -0.48 5.96 24.02
N ALA A 125 0.82 6.08 24.16
CA ALA A 125 1.50 7.37 24.02
C ALA A 125 1.20 7.99 22.64
N ASP A 126 0.86 9.26 22.60
CA ASP A 126 0.65 10.01 21.35
C ASP A 126 1.86 9.82 20.42
N PHE A 127 1.62 9.78 19.11
CA PHE A 127 2.68 9.78 18.10
C PHE A 127 3.72 10.84 18.44
N GLY A 128 5.01 10.47 18.38
CA GLY A 128 6.10 11.32 18.82
C GLY A 128 6.32 12.59 18.00
N GLY A 129 5.88 12.58 16.73
CA GLY A 129 6.01 13.75 15.86
C GLY A 129 4.78 14.64 15.92
N SER A 130 4.72 15.60 15.00
CA SER A 130 3.58 16.49 14.86
C SER A 130 2.36 15.74 14.34
N ALA A 131 1.16 16.20 14.71
CA ALA A 131 -0.11 15.69 14.19
C ALA A 131 -0.08 15.73 12.65
N ARG A 132 -0.59 14.69 12.02
CA ARG A 132 -0.45 14.52 10.56
C ARG A 132 -1.45 13.51 9.99
N ARG A 133 -1.59 13.55 8.66
CA ARG A 133 -2.32 12.53 7.90
C ARG A 133 -1.46 12.07 6.71
N GLY A 134 -1.82 10.95 6.12
CA GLY A 134 -1.17 10.47 4.90
C GLY A 134 0.28 10.08 5.08
N ALA A 135 0.67 9.71 6.31
CA ALA A 135 2.00 9.21 6.62
C ALA A 135 2.14 7.76 6.14
N VAL A 136 3.39 7.28 6.02
CA VAL A 136 3.63 5.85 5.86
C VAL A 136 3.71 5.19 7.23
N ALA A 137 3.36 3.91 7.28
CA ALA A 137 3.51 3.10 8.50
C ALA A 137 3.93 1.70 8.11
N MET A 138 4.80 1.11 8.91
CA MET A 138 5.31 -0.22 8.65
C MET A 138 5.77 -0.87 9.95
N VAL A 139 5.87 -2.18 9.94
CA VAL A 139 6.40 -2.95 11.09
C VAL A 139 7.69 -3.63 10.65
N ILE A 140 8.73 -3.43 11.42
CA ILE A 140 10.01 -4.12 11.22
C ILE A 140 10.42 -4.69 12.58
N ASN A 141 10.56 -5.99 12.67
CA ASN A 141 10.95 -6.69 13.91
C ASN A 141 10.04 -6.33 15.09
N ASN A 142 8.72 -6.24 14.85
CA ASN A 142 7.70 -5.87 15.85
C ASN A 142 7.82 -4.44 16.42
N UNK A 143 8.44 -3.49 15.89
CA UNK A 143 8.52 -2.18 16.14
C UNK A 143 7.77 -1.56 15.12
N GLY A 144 7.04 -0.63 15.46
CA GLY A 144 6.31 0.15 14.48
C GLY A 144 7.12 1.34 14.02
N TYR A 145 6.94 1.71 12.76
CA TYR A 145 7.64 2.89 12.20
C TYR A 145 6.63 3.75 11.48
N VAL A 146 6.63 5.06 11.74
CA VAL A 146 5.69 6.02 11.13
C VAL A 146 6.48 7.26 10.71
N GLY A 147 6.22 7.77 9.52
CA GLY A 147 6.89 8.98 9.05
C GLY A 147 6.24 9.59 7.85
N THR A 148 6.80 10.70 7.42
CA THR A 148 6.31 11.49 6.30
C THR A 148 4.89 12.01 6.57
N GLY A 149 4.12 12.32 5.53
CA GLY A 149 2.75 12.81 5.70
C GLY A 149 2.66 14.32 5.66
N ASP A 150 1.46 14.81 6.00
CA ASP A 150 1.11 16.23 5.82
C ASP A 150 0.37 16.76 7.05
N SER A 151 0.63 18.03 7.34
CA SER A 151 -0.21 18.88 8.16
C SER A 151 -0.38 20.19 7.38
N VAL A 152 -0.01 21.32 7.95
CA VAL A 152 0.11 22.57 7.16
C VAL A 152 1.27 22.44 6.17
N LEU A 153 2.33 21.75 6.59
CA LEU A 153 3.51 21.44 5.78
C LEU A 153 3.64 19.92 5.63
N TYR A 154 4.38 19.49 4.63
CA TYR A 154 4.71 18.08 4.47
C TYR A 154 5.90 17.73 5.36
N PHE A 155 6.06 16.43 5.66
CA PHE A 155 7.08 15.93 6.57
C PHE A 155 8.01 14.91 5.89
N LYS A 156 9.22 14.78 6.44
CA LYS A 156 10.13 13.70 6.07
C LYS A 156 10.75 13.02 7.32
N ASP A 157 10.30 13.40 8.52
CA ASP A 157 10.76 12.77 9.75
C ASP A 157 10.24 11.34 9.86
N PHE A 158 10.90 10.54 10.69
CA PHE A 158 10.61 9.10 10.81
C PHE A 158 10.80 8.73 12.27
N TRP A 159 9.87 7.91 12.79
CA TRP A 159 9.79 7.60 14.22
C TRP A 159 9.56 6.12 14.41
N GLU A 160 10.20 5.56 15.42
CA GLU A 160 10.04 4.17 15.85
C GLU A 160 9.19 4.11 17.10
N TYR A 161 8.22 3.19 17.12
CA TYR A 161 7.40 2.89 18.28
C TYR A 161 7.81 1.54 18.86
N ASP A 162 8.15 1.53 20.15
CA ASP A 162 8.41 0.30 20.90
C ASP A 162 7.16 -0.06 21.70
N PRO A 163 6.41 -1.11 21.30
CA PRO A 163 5.20 -1.47 22.02
C PRO A 163 5.44 -1.90 23.48
N SER A 164 6.61 -2.50 23.77
CA SER A 164 6.89 -2.97 25.11
C SER A 164 7.12 -1.85 26.11
N ALA A 165 7.67 -0.73 25.62
CA ALA A 165 7.95 0.45 26.45
C ALA A 165 6.88 1.53 26.32
N ASP A 166 6.02 1.46 25.30
CA ASP A 166 5.07 2.51 24.94
C ASP A 166 5.79 3.84 24.70
N VAL A 167 6.85 3.82 23.88
CA VAL A 167 7.72 4.97 23.65
C VAL A 167 7.98 5.17 22.15
N TRP A 168 7.89 6.41 21.70
CA TRP A 168 8.29 6.83 20.37
C TRP A 168 9.70 7.40 20.39
N THR A 169 10.55 6.99 19.48
CA THR A 169 11.93 7.49 19.33
C THR A 169 12.14 8.02 17.91
N LYS A 170 12.62 9.24 17.79
CA LYS A 170 12.92 9.82 16.49
C LYS A 170 14.11 9.09 15.86
N LYS A 171 13.95 8.73 14.58
CA LYS A 171 15.00 8.05 13.79
C LYS A 171 15.45 8.98 12.67
N ALA A 172 16.40 8.52 11.86
CA ALA A 172 16.88 9.26 10.71
C ALA A 172 15.72 9.58 9.76
N SER A 173 15.63 10.84 9.33
CA SER A 173 14.63 11.27 8.35
C SER A 173 14.89 10.61 6.99
N ILE A 174 13.83 10.37 6.22
CA ILE A 174 13.97 9.82 4.86
C ILE A 174 14.89 10.76 4.06
N GLY A 175 15.73 10.19 3.22
CA GLY A 175 16.49 10.98 2.25
C GLY A 175 15.54 11.59 1.23
N GLY A 176 16.02 12.52 0.45
CA GLY A 176 15.18 13.16 -0.55
C GLY A 176 14.14 14.10 0.05
N SER A 177 13.05 14.30 -0.68
CA SER A 177 12.02 15.28 -0.31
C SER A 177 11.07 14.75 0.77
N LYS A 178 10.50 15.67 1.53
CA LYS A 178 9.29 15.43 2.32
C LYS A 178 8.18 14.97 1.40
N ARG A 179 7.21 14.22 1.93
CA ARG A 179 6.21 13.61 1.06
C ARG A 179 4.94 13.19 1.80
N TYR A 180 3.88 13.04 1.02
CA TYR A 180 2.54 12.70 1.46
C TYR A 180 2.02 11.55 0.59
N LYS A 181 1.36 10.59 1.23
CA LYS A 181 0.75 9.44 0.55
C LYS A 181 1.72 8.63 -0.33
N ALA A 182 2.93 8.41 0.17
CA ALA A 182 3.88 7.50 -0.46
C ALA A 182 3.41 6.04 -0.28
N GLY A 183 3.89 5.16 -1.15
CA GLY A 183 3.73 3.72 -0.95
C GLY A 183 4.82 3.17 -0.05
N CYS A 184 4.54 2.08 0.63
CA CYS A 184 5.57 1.45 1.47
C CYS A 184 5.35 -0.06 1.60
N PHE A 185 6.42 -0.77 1.88
CA PHE A 185 6.40 -2.20 2.16
C PHE A 185 7.69 -2.58 2.90
N VAL A 186 7.71 -3.76 3.51
CA VAL A 186 8.87 -4.24 4.28
C VAL A 186 9.34 -5.56 3.67
N ILE A 187 10.63 -5.65 3.36
CA ILE A 187 11.23 -6.89 2.85
C ILE A 187 12.48 -7.20 3.67
N SER A 188 12.53 -8.40 4.22
CA SER A 188 13.72 -8.92 4.94
C SER A 188 14.24 -7.94 6.00
N GLY A 189 13.32 -7.41 6.81
CA GLY A 189 13.67 -6.54 7.92
C GLY A 189 14.07 -5.13 7.54
N LYS A 190 13.78 -4.70 6.31
CA LYS A 190 14.07 -3.33 5.86
C LYS A 190 12.81 -2.70 5.30
N GLY A 191 12.63 -1.39 5.56
CA GLY A 191 11.45 -0.66 5.13
C GLY A 191 11.71 0.13 3.86
N TYR A 192 10.79 0.03 2.90
CA TYR A 192 10.88 0.73 1.61
C TYR A 192 9.78 1.76 1.53
N VAL A 193 10.14 2.99 1.11
CA VAL A 193 9.18 4.08 0.89
C VAL A 193 9.37 4.58 -0.53
N ALA A 194 8.29 4.59 -1.31
CA ALA A 194 8.35 4.84 -2.75
C ALA A 194 7.36 5.94 -3.14
N GLY A 195 7.84 6.93 -3.88
CA GLY A 195 7.00 7.93 -4.50
C GLY A 195 6.30 8.85 -3.52
N GLY A 196 5.01 9.06 -3.72
CA GLY A 196 4.27 10.09 -3.01
C GLY A 196 4.36 11.43 -3.71
N ILE A 197 3.92 12.48 -3.04
CA ILE A 197 3.85 13.81 -3.63
C ILE A 197 4.45 14.85 -2.67
N ASP A 198 5.15 15.84 -3.21
CA ASP A 198 5.66 17.00 -2.47
C ASP A 198 5.25 18.26 -3.21
N ASN A 199 4.31 19.01 -2.62
CA ASN A 199 3.84 20.30 -3.18
C ASN A 199 3.45 20.21 -4.67
N GLY A 200 2.72 19.15 -5.03
CA GLY A 200 2.22 18.96 -6.39
C GLY A 200 3.15 18.19 -7.33
N GLU A 201 4.37 17.89 -6.87
CA GLU A 201 5.33 17.11 -7.66
C GLU A 201 5.30 15.65 -7.25
N TYR A 202 4.97 14.75 -8.19
CA TYR A 202 5.04 13.32 -7.94
C TYR A 202 6.48 12.87 -7.91
N LEU A 203 6.89 12.24 -6.81
CA LEU A 203 8.29 11.88 -6.59
C LEU A 203 8.64 10.58 -7.31
N THR A 204 9.84 10.52 -7.85
CA THR A 204 10.31 9.38 -8.66
C THR A 204 11.27 8.46 -7.91
N ASP A 205 11.52 8.74 -6.62
CA ASP A 205 12.53 8.02 -5.85
C ASP A 205 11.92 6.92 -4.99
N ILE A 206 12.76 5.98 -4.61
CA ILE A 206 12.46 4.96 -3.61
C ILE A 206 13.67 4.87 -2.68
N TRP A 207 13.39 4.76 -1.39
CA TRP A 207 14.41 4.72 -0.34
C TRP A 207 14.20 3.50 0.52
N VAL A 208 15.30 2.87 0.97
CA VAL A 208 15.24 1.74 1.91
C VAL A 208 15.85 2.15 3.24
N TYR A 209 15.13 1.85 4.32
CA TYR A 209 15.53 2.09 5.70
C TYR A 209 16.06 0.81 6.32
N ASP A 210 17.24 0.90 6.91
CA ASP A 210 17.85 -0.20 7.66
C ASP A 210 17.85 0.17 9.15
N PRO A 211 17.00 -0.49 9.97
CA PRO A 211 16.97 -0.15 11.40
C PRO A 211 18.24 -0.51 12.15
N ALA A 212 19.05 -1.44 11.64
CA ALA A 212 20.31 -1.83 12.29
C ALA A 212 21.31 -0.66 12.30
N THR A 213 21.29 0.19 11.28
CA THR A 213 22.19 1.33 11.16
C THR A 213 21.49 2.68 11.30
N ASP A 214 20.15 2.68 11.44
CA ASP A 214 19.32 3.89 11.44
C ASP A 214 19.69 4.78 10.25
N SER A 215 19.63 4.21 9.04
CA SER A 215 20.03 4.96 7.84
C SER A 215 19.17 4.59 6.65
N TRP A 216 19.07 5.53 5.71
CA TRP A 216 18.34 5.39 4.47
C TRP A 216 19.30 5.32 3.28
N THR A 217 19.00 4.47 2.33
CA THR A 217 19.75 4.34 1.06
C THR A 217 18.79 4.51 -0.10
N LYS A 218 19.15 5.35 -1.06
CA LYS A 218 18.38 5.53 -2.29
C LYS A 218 18.60 4.33 -3.20
N LYS A 219 17.51 3.82 -3.80
CA LYS A 219 17.57 2.78 -4.81
C LYS A 219 17.25 3.39 -6.18
N ARG A 220 17.18 2.57 -7.22
CA ARG A 220 16.89 3.04 -8.59
C ARG A 220 15.51 3.70 -8.64
N ASP A 221 15.39 4.78 -9.39
CA ASP A 221 14.14 5.54 -9.53
C ASP A 221 13.00 4.67 -10.06
N ILE A 222 11.77 5.06 -9.73
CA ILE A 222 10.56 4.31 -10.07
C ILE A 222 9.80 4.94 -11.26
N ALA A 223 10.52 5.69 -12.09
CA ALA A 223 9.99 6.31 -13.31
C ALA A 223 11.10 6.32 -14.35
N ASP A 224 10.74 6.54 -15.59
CA ASP A 224 11.69 6.65 -16.72
C ASP A 224 12.49 7.94 -16.53
N THR A 225 13.61 7.86 -15.83
CA THR A 225 14.46 9.00 -15.48
C THR A 225 15.90 8.84 -15.94
N SER A 226 16.28 7.68 -16.48
CA SER A 226 17.67 7.41 -16.87
C SER A 226 17.78 7.19 -18.37
N ASP A 227 19.01 7.14 -18.87
CA ASP A 227 19.28 6.77 -20.28
C ASP A 227 19.42 5.25 -20.45
N GLU A 228 19.21 4.48 -19.38
CA GLU A 228 19.28 3.01 -19.43
C GLU A 228 17.89 2.44 -19.77
N THR A 229 17.86 1.21 -20.25
CA THR A 229 16.62 0.60 -20.73
C THR A 229 15.77 -0.04 -19.62
N TYR A 230 16.32 -0.19 -18.41
CA TYR A 230 15.59 -0.87 -17.33
C TYR A 230 14.32 -0.15 -16.93
N ASP A 231 14.29 1.18 -17.04
CA ASP A 231 13.15 1.99 -16.58
C ASP A 231 12.26 2.51 -17.71
N ASP A 232 12.53 2.13 -18.96
CA ASP A 232 11.75 2.59 -20.14
C ASP A 232 10.24 2.34 -19.96
N LYS A 233 9.86 1.32 -19.20
CA LYS A 233 8.44 0.92 -19.03
C LYS A 233 7.86 1.32 -17.66
N TYR A 234 8.62 2.06 -16.84
CA TYR A 234 8.18 2.47 -15.50
C TYR A 234 7.22 3.66 -15.60
N SER A 235 6.03 3.43 -16.15
CA SER A 235 5.08 4.50 -16.47
C SER A 235 4.11 4.81 -15.34
N THR A 236 3.79 3.84 -14.47
CA THR A 236 2.71 3.98 -13.50
C THR A 236 3.11 3.55 -12.07
N ILE A 237 4.40 3.43 -11.78
CA ILE A 237 4.85 3.04 -10.43
C ILE A 237 4.70 4.22 -9.47
N LYS A 238 5.11 5.42 -9.89
CA LYS A 238 5.04 6.63 -9.04
C LYS A 238 3.59 7.07 -8.84
N GLY A 239 3.34 7.84 -7.80
CA GLY A 239 2.03 8.40 -7.54
C GLY A 239 1.65 8.31 -6.08
N THR A 240 0.38 8.55 -5.78
CA THR A 240 -0.18 8.54 -4.42
C THR A 240 -1.32 7.53 -4.33
N GLY A 241 -1.69 7.16 -3.11
CA GLY A 241 -2.86 6.33 -2.87
C GLY A 241 -2.73 4.89 -3.36
N LYS A 242 -1.50 4.40 -3.47
CA LYS A 242 -1.23 3.02 -3.86
C LYS A 242 -1.30 2.10 -2.65
N VAL A 243 -1.69 0.84 -2.88
CA VAL A 243 -1.67 -0.19 -1.85
C VAL A 243 -0.32 -0.89 -1.91
N GLY A 244 0.38 -0.94 -0.77
CA GLY A 244 1.67 -1.63 -0.67
C GLY A 244 1.57 -2.87 0.21
N PHE A 245 2.23 -3.95 -0.19
CA PHE A 245 2.33 -5.17 0.62
C PHE A 245 3.53 -6.00 0.16
N THR A 246 3.88 -7.00 0.95
CA THR A 246 5.01 -7.90 0.66
C THR A 246 4.52 -9.35 0.62
N VAL A 247 4.89 -10.06 -0.43
CA VAL A 247 4.59 -11.49 -0.58
C VAL A 247 5.85 -12.17 -1.11
N ASN A 248 6.23 -13.29 -0.49
CA ASN A 248 7.35 -14.14 -0.96
C ASN A 248 8.64 -13.35 -1.20
N GLY A 249 8.94 -12.39 -0.32
CA GLY A 249 10.19 -11.62 -0.41
C GLY A 249 10.23 -10.54 -1.47
N LYS A 250 9.09 -10.23 -2.07
CA LYS A 250 8.96 -9.15 -3.07
C LYS A 250 7.99 -8.09 -2.53
N GLY A 251 8.23 -6.83 -2.91
CA GLY A 251 7.32 -5.72 -2.60
C GLY A 251 6.35 -5.49 -3.75
N TYR A 252 5.15 -5.07 -3.43
CA TYR A 252 4.11 -4.81 -4.44
C TYR A 252 3.49 -3.45 -4.20
N LEU A 253 3.21 -2.73 -5.29
CA LEU A 253 2.40 -1.52 -5.29
C LEU A 253 1.29 -1.72 -6.33
N ALA A 254 0.04 -1.52 -5.90
CA ALA A 254 -1.13 -1.77 -6.75
C ALA A 254 -2.09 -0.61 -6.70
N THR A 255 -2.78 -0.37 -7.79
CA THR A 255 -3.81 0.66 -7.97
C THR A 255 -3.26 2.07 -7.73
N GLY A 256 -4.12 3.05 -7.49
CA GLY A 256 -3.70 4.43 -7.22
C GLY A 256 -2.83 4.98 -8.34
N GLY A 257 -1.94 5.90 -7.96
CA GLY A 257 -0.97 6.43 -8.90
C GLY A 257 -1.07 7.93 -9.08
N GLN A 258 -0.55 8.41 -10.19
CA GLN A 258 -0.62 9.80 -10.59
C GLN A 258 -2.05 10.15 -11.01
N THR A 259 -2.68 9.20 -11.68
CA THR A 259 -4.11 9.15 -11.92
C THR A 259 -4.60 7.81 -11.39
N THR A 260 -5.91 7.66 -11.19
CA THR A 260 -6.48 6.39 -10.74
C THR A 260 -6.11 5.29 -11.74
N GLY A 261 -5.62 4.15 -11.23
CA GLY A 261 -5.12 3.08 -12.08
C GLY A 261 -5.41 1.68 -11.55
N VAL A 262 -5.05 0.69 -12.36
CA VAL A 262 -5.22 -0.74 -12.05
C VAL A 262 -3.90 -1.50 -12.04
N GLU A 263 -2.80 -0.84 -12.39
CA GLU A 263 -1.52 -1.52 -12.54
C GLU A 263 -1.03 -2.11 -11.22
N THR A 264 -0.39 -3.28 -11.32
CA THR A 264 0.25 -3.97 -10.20
C THR A 264 1.72 -4.15 -10.55
N TRP A 265 2.59 -3.67 -9.68
CA TRP A 265 4.05 -3.69 -9.88
C TRP A 265 4.72 -4.48 -8.77
N GLU A 266 5.70 -5.30 -9.15
CA GLU A 266 6.50 -6.13 -8.24
C GLU A 266 7.92 -5.58 -8.18
N TYR A 267 8.44 -5.37 -6.98
CA TYR A 267 9.82 -4.94 -6.73
C TYR A 267 10.66 -6.11 -6.23
N ASP A 268 11.80 -6.33 -6.86
CA ASP A 268 12.76 -7.35 -6.47
C ASP A 268 13.97 -6.67 -5.80
N PRO A 269 14.15 -6.82 -4.48
CA PRO A 269 15.30 -6.18 -3.81
C PRO A 269 16.65 -6.74 -4.23
N GLY A 270 16.69 -7.95 -4.76
CA GLY A 270 17.93 -8.57 -5.23
C GLY A 270 18.49 -7.93 -6.49
N THR A 271 17.62 -7.43 -7.35
CA THR A 271 18.01 -6.78 -8.61
C THR A 271 17.79 -5.28 -8.59
N ASP A 272 17.01 -4.77 -7.63
CA ASP A 272 16.60 -3.35 -7.57
C ASP A 272 15.84 -2.97 -8.86
N LEU A 273 14.95 -3.87 -9.31
CA LEU A 273 14.15 -3.67 -10.52
C LEU A 273 12.68 -3.94 -10.23
N TRP A 274 11.82 -3.29 -11.01
CA TRP A 274 10.37 -3.50 -10.98
C TRP A 274 9.93 -4.27 -12.20
N LYS A 275 8.87 -5.02 -12.02
CA LYS A 275 8.27 -5.86 -13.07
C LYS A 275 6.75 -5.70 -12.99
N GLU A 276 6.13 -5.47 -14.14
CA GLU A 276 4.68 -5.37 -14.21
C GLU A 276 4.05 -6.75 -14.04
N LYS A 277 3.02 -6.84 -13.21
CA LYS A 277 2.23 -8.06 -12.99
C LYS A 277 0.85 -7.83 -13.62
N SER A 278 0.00 -8.86 -13.57
CA SER A 278 -1.38 -8.74 -14.07
C SER A 278 -2.10 -7.59 -13.37
N ASN A 279 -2.86 -6.83 -14.12
CA ASN A 279 -3.62 -5.69 -13.61
C ASN A 279 -4.61 -6.13 -12.55
N PHE A 280 -4.87 -5.26 -11.59
CA PHE A 280 -5.99 -5.40 -10.66
C PHE A 280 -7.28 -5.52 -11.47
N GLU A 281 -8.10 -6.52 -11.17
CA GLU A 281 -9.26 -6.85 -11.99
C GLU A 281 -10.52 -6.11 -11.57
N GLY A 282 -10.51 -5.48 -10.40
CA GLY A 282 -11.63 -4.64 -9.95
C GLY A 282 -11.62 -3.28 -10.63
N THR A 283 -12.59 -2.45 -10.25
CA THR A 283 -12.71 -1.10 -10.80
C THR A 283 -11.50 -0.24 -10.38
N ILE A 284 -11.03 0.60 -11.29
CA ILE A 284 -9.92 1.54 -11.02
C ILE A 284 -10.22 2.34 -9.75
N ARG A 285 -9.17 2.54 -8.93
CA ARG A 285 -9.36 3.21 -7.64
C ARG A 285 -8.07 3.77 -7.08
N THR A 286 -8.22 4.66 -6.11
CA THR A 286 -7.12 5.17 -5.30
C THR A 286 -7.49 5.06 -3.83
N ASP A 287 -6.49 5.12 -2.96
CA ASP A 287 -6.67 5.19 -1.49
C ASP A 287 -7.45 4.00 -0.93
N ALA A 288 -7.29 2.86 -1.59
CA ALA A 288 -7.65 1.56 -1.05
C ALA A 288 -6.67 1.18 0.06
N VAL A 289 -6.98 0.13 0.80
CA VAL A 289 -6.06 -0.42 1.80
C VAL A 289 -5.74 -1.86 1.50
N GLY A 290 -4.62 -2.32 2.05
CA GLY A 290 -4.22 -3.70 1.84
C GLY A 290 -3.32 -4.22 2.94
N PHE A 291 -3.10 -5.52 2.87
CA PHE A 291 -2.25 -6.26 3.79
C PHE A 291 -1.84 -7.56 3.11
N ALA A 292 -0.92 -8.28 3.70
CA ALA A 292 -0.52 -9.60 3.21
C ALA A 292 -0.76 -10.65 4.30
N ILE A 293 -1.22 -11.82 3.88
CA ILE A 293 -1.38 -12.99 4.76
C ILE A 293 -0.92 -14.22 3.96
N GLY A 294 0.03 -14.95 4.49
CA GLY A 294 0.57 -16.12 3.82
C GLY A 294 1.20 -15.74 2.48
N SER A 295 0.79 -16.39 1.41
CA SER A 295 1.34 -16.20 0.08
C SER A 295 0.54 -15.24 -0.80
N ARG A 296 -0.37 -14.45 -0.20
CA ARG A 296 -1.25 -13.54 -0.96
C ARG A 296 -1.27 -12.13 -0.39
N GLY A 297 -1.41 -11.16 -1.29
CA GLY A 297 -1.77 -9.79 -0.93
C GLY A 297 -3.28 -9.62 -0.99
N TYR A 298 -3.79 -8.66 -0.24
CA TYR A 298 -5.23 -8.35 -0.19
C TYR A 298 -5.43 -6.85 -0.36
N LEU A 299 -6.48 -6.47 -1.10
CA LEU A 299 -6.79 -5.09 -1.39
C LEU A 299 -8.31 -4.90 -1.28
N THR A 300 -8.73 -3.84 -0.60
CA THR A 300 -10.15 -3.55 -0.40
C THR A 300 -10.38 -2.04 -0.26
N THR A 301 -11.63 -1.64 -0.45
CA THR A 301 -12.08 -0.27 -0.28
C THR A 301 -11.43 0.68 -1.29
N GLY A 302 -11.37 1.98 -0.97
CA GLY A 302 -10.86 2.99 -1.90
C GLY A 302 -11.98 3.69 -2.63
N LYS A 303 -11.60 4.58 -3.56
CA LYS A 303 -12.59 5.35 -4.33
C LYS A 303 -12.15 5.58 -5.76
N SER A 304 -13.12 5.84 -6.61
CA SER A 304 -12.92 6.33 -7.98
C SER A 304 -13.92 7.46 -8.20
N SER A 305 -13.45 8.68 -8.37
CA SER A 305 -14.29 9.87 -8.44
C SER A 305 -15.17 9.96 -7.18
N SER A 306 -16.50 9.89 -7.31
CA SER A 306 -17.44 9.93 -6.18
C SER A 306 -17.93 8.55 -5.75
N TYR A 307 -17.34 7.50 -6.30
CA TYR A 307 -17.73 6.11 -6.03
C TYR A 307 -16.79 5.51 -4.98
N TYR A 308 -17.35 4.88 -3.96
CA TYR A 308 -16.61 4.25 -2.85
C TYR A 308 -16.83 2.74 -2.92
N PHE A 309 -15.80 1.96 -2.55
CA PHE A 309 -15.81 0.52 -2.73
C PHE A 309 -15.83 -0.24 -1.41
N ASP A 310 -16.44 -1.43 -1.45
CA ASP A 310 -16.48 -2.38 -0.34
C ASP A 310 -16.04 -3.79 -0.78
N ASP A 311 -15.66 -3.97 -2.05
CA ASP A 311 -15.16 -5.26 -2.53
C ASP A 311 -13.77 -5.55 -1.93
N ILE A 312 -13.44 -6.81 -1.81
CA ILE A 312 -12.09 -7.23 -1.41
C ILE A 312 -11.56 -8.25 -2.41
N TRP A 313 -10.29 -8.14 -2.71
CA TRP A 313 -9.60 -8.96 -3.70
C TRP A 313 -8.33 -9.55 -3.10
N ALA A 314 -8.05 -10.82 -3.44
CA ALA A 314 -6.81 -11.50 -3.09
C ALA A 314 -5.91 -11.57 -4.30
N PHE A 315 -4.64 -11.30 -4.14
CA PHE A 315 -3.64 -11.35 -5.21
C PHE A 315 -2.65 -12.49 -4.96
N ASP A 316 -2.57 -13.40 -5.92
CA ASP A 316 -1.57 -14.46 -5.95
C ASP A 316 -0.53 -14.07 -7.01
N PRO A 317 0.67 -13.62 -6.61
CA PRO A 317 1.61 -13.06 -7.58
C PRO A 317 2.22 -14.09 -8.54
N ASP A 318 2.17 -15.36 -8.21
CA ASP A 318 2.81 -16.41 -9.02
C ASP A 318 1.80 -17.24 -9.83
N ALA A 319 0.51 -16.95 -9.69
CA ALA A 319 -0.53 -17.67 -10.43
C ALA A 319 -0.65 -17.14 -11.86
N THR A 320 -1.11 -18.01 -12.74
CA THR A 320 -1.50 -17.61 -14.10
C THR A 320 -2.78 -16.79 -14.03
N PHE A 321 -2.86 -15.74 -14.82
CA PHE A 321 -4.05 -14.89 -14.90
C PHE A 321 -5.27 -15.72 -15.33
N ASP A 322 -6.40 -15.53 -14.66
CA ASP A 322 -7.68 -16.16 -15.00
C ASP A 322 -8.80 -15.11 -14.94
N ALA A 323 -9.32 -14.72 -16.08
CA ALA A 323 -10.36 -13.69 -16.18
C ALA A 323 -11.75 -14.15 -15.73
N ASN A 324 -11.88 -15.39 -15.26
CA ASN A 324 -13.19 -15.99 -14.97
C ASN A 324 -13.42 -16.29 -13.50
N ASP A 325 -12.50 -15.91 -12.61
CA ASP A 325 -12.65 -16.22 -11.18
C ASP A 325 -12.96 -15.00 -10.29
#